data_10007f7016924f65115975c5447ca7c7
#
_entry.id   10007f7016924f65115975c5447ca7c7
#
_cell.length_a   1.000
_cell.length_b   1.000
_cell.length_c   1.000
_cell.angle_alpha   90.00
_cell.angle_beta   90.00
_cell.angle_gamma   90.00
#
_symmetry.space_group_name_H-M   'P 1'
#
loop_
_entity.id
_entity.type
_entity.pdbx_description
1 polymer ?
#
loop_
_entity_poly.entity_id
_entity_poly.type
_entity_poly.pdbx_seq_one_letter_code
_entity_poly.pdbx_strand_id
1 'polypeptide(L)'
;MDRSSLGNSDSVKDLNIHFSCEGATTSCLVKDLGNDLYELIEHPSLIESATFGDTIIAEMESPGQINFIKVVQRSEYHEIARLLEESLIESQEFNQYLKTLEEKGIYWQIDFGGMFFCFPRGEDVEDIKSSLESLLIR
;
A
#
# COMPACT_ATOMS: atom_id res chain seq x y z
N MET A 1 28.74 -6.39 -9.43
CA MET A 1 28.02 -6.32 -9.21
C MET A 1 27.63 -5.89 -8.40
N ASP A 2 27.37 -5.44 -8.24
CA ASP A 2 26.97 -5.16 -7.45
C ASP A 2 26.19 -5.89 -7.02
N ARG A 3 26.13 -6.49 -6.46
CA ARG A 3 25.42 -7.25 -5.98
C ARG A 3 24.59 -6.93 -4.94
N SER A 4 24.69 -6.04 -3.95
CA SER A 4 23.80 -5.78 -2.85
C SER A 4 22.46 -5.27 -3.35
N SER A 5 22.44 -4.42 -4.35
CA SER A 5 21.18 -3.95 -4.91
C SER A 5 20.40 -5.11 -5.54
N LEU A 6 21.10 -6.10 -6.04
CA LEU A 6 20.44 -7.27 -6.58
C LEU A 6 19.69 -8.03 -5.48
N GLY A 7 20.32 -8.16 -4.33
CA GLY A 7 19.68 -8.83 -3.20
C GLY A 7 18.38 -8.15 -2.82
N ASN A 8 18.38 -6.82 -2.79
CA ASN A 8 17.18 -6.08 -2.44
C ASN A 8 16.07 -6.27 -3.47
N SER A 9 16.44 -6.24 -4.76
CA SER A 9 15.48 -6.45 -5.82
C SER A 9 14.85 -7.84 -5.75
N ASP A 10 15.68 -8.84 -5.46
CA ASP A 10 15.22 -10.21 -5.41
C ASP A 10 14.27 -10.46 -4.26
N SER A 11 14.25 -9.61 -3.26
CA SER A 11 13.39 -9.82 -2.10
C SER A 11 11.97 -9.32 -2.32
N VAL A 12 11.71 -8.54 -3.37
CA VAL A 12 10.36 -8.04 -3.67
C VAL A 12 9.59 -9.08 -4.47
N LYS A 13 8.39 -9.42 -4.01
CA LYS A 13 7.58 -10.47 -4.61
C LYS A 13 6.12 -10.07 -4.66
N ASP A 14 5.41 -10.59 -5.66
CA ASP A 14 3.97 -10.46 -5.75
C ASP A 14 3.39 -11.79 -5.26
N LEU A 15 2.77 -11.79 -4.11
CA LEU A 15 2.25 -13.00 -3.50
C LEU A 15 0.76 -12.91 -3.28
N ASN A 16 0.09 -14.07 -3.30
CA ASN A 16 -1.29 -14.15 -2.86
C ASN A 16 -1.27 -14.35 -1.35
N ILE A 17 -1.94 -13.48 -0.63
CA ILE A 17 -2.01 -13.57 0.83
C ILE A 17 -3.41 -13.91 1.24
N HIS A 18 -3.56 -15.01 1.96
CA HIS A 18 -4.84 -15.41 2.51
C HIS A 18 -4.98 -14.86 3.92
N PHE A 19 -6.01 -14.03 4.14
CA PHE A 19 -6.32 -13.46 5.45
C PHE A 19 -7.51 -14.22 6.00
N SER A 20 -7.23 -15.29 6.74
CA SER A 20 -8.29 -16.14 7.25
C SER A 20 -9.24 -15.42 8.20
N CYS A 21 -8.71 -14.43 8.94
CA CYS A 21 -9.53 -13.64 9.85
C CYS A 21 -10.58 -12.81 9.12
N GLU A 22 -10.38 -12.56 7.83
CA GLU A 22 -11.35 -11.81 7.03
C GLU A 22 -12.00 -12.67 5.94
N GLY A 23 -11.55 -13.92 5.81
CA GLY A 23 -12.09 -14.83 4.80
C GLY A 23 -11.77 -14.38 3.37
N ALA A 24 -10.62 -13.75 3.15
CA ALA A 24 -10.29 -13.17 1.86
C ALA A 24 -8.85 -13.45 1.47
N THR A 25 -8.64 -13.60 0.17
CA THR A 25 -7.30 -13.77 -0.40
C THR A 25 -7.09 -12.65 -1.41
N THR A 26 -5.94 -11.99 -1.35
CA THR A 26 -5.63 -10.92 -2.29
C THR A 26 -4.18 -10.98 -2.70
N SER A 27 -3.90 -10.47 -3.90
CA SER A 27 -2.54 -10.33 -4.39
C SER A 27 -1.94 -9.06 -3.79
N CYS A 28 -0.69 -9.13 -3.39
CA CYS A 28 -0.04 -7.98 -2.78
C CYS A 28 1.47 -8.04 -3.00
N LEU A 29 2.05 -6.90 -3.35
CA LEU A 29 3.51 -6.80 -3.42
C LEU A 29 4.07 -6.74 -2.01
N VAL A 30 5.06 -7.56 -1.75
CA VAL A 30 5.69 -7.63 -0.43
C VAL A 30 7.19 -7.69 -0.59
N LYS A 31 7.88 -7.29 0.48
CA LYS A 31 9.31 -7.49 0.59
C LYS A 31 9.56 -8.64 1.55
N ASP A 32 10.19 -9.70 1.06
CA ASP A 32 10.49 -10.88 1.87
C ASP A 32 11.69 -10.56 2.77
N LEU A 33 11.47 -10.54 4.08
CA LEU A 33 12.50 -10.20 5.05
C LEU A 33 13.20 -11.44 5.64
N GLY A 34 12.76 -12.63 5.22
CA GLY A 34 13.28 -13.87 5.80
C GLY A 34 12.51 -14.24 7.06
N ASN A 35 12.62 -15.50 7.46
CA ASN A 35 12.01 -16.01 8.71
C ASN A 35 10.50 -15.81 8.75
N ASP A 36 9.83 -15.96 7.59
CA ASP A 36 8.38 -15.81 7.46
C ASP A 36 7.89 -14.39 7.74
N LEU A 37 8.78 -13.40 7.64
CA LEU A 37 8.43 -12.00 7.80
C LEU A 37 8.36 -11.32 6.44
N TYR A 38 7.33 -10.49 6.26
CA TYR A 38 7.11 -9.78 5.01
C TYR A 38 6.67 -8.36 5.29
N GLU A 39 7.23 -7.41 4.55
CA GLU A 39 6.78 -6.02 4.63
C GLU A 39 5.86 -5.75 3.46
N LEU A 40 4.67 -5.23 3.73
CA LEU A 40 3.72 -4.90 2.67
C LEU A 40 4.15 -3.62 1.97
N ILE A 41 4.38 -3.69 0.65
CA ILE A 41 4.80 -2.51 -0.09
C ILE A 41 3.69 -1.97 -0.97
N GLU A 42 2.46 -2.41 -0.69
CA GLU A 42 1.23 -1.78 -1.19
C GLU A 42 0.12 -2.15 -0.22
N HIS A 43 -1.03 -1.48 -0.33
CA HIS A 43 -2.18 -1.80 0.50
C HIS A 43 -2.90 -3.01 -0.10
N PRO A 44 -3.07 -4.11 0.65
CA PRO A 44 -3.80 -5.27 0.11
C PRO A 44 -5.28 -4.91 -0.05
N SER A 45 -5.79 -5.11 -1.26
CA SER A 45 -7.14 -4.68 -1.61
C SER A 45 -8.20 -5.33 -0.75
N LEU A 46 -9.14 -4.53 -0.25
CA LEU A 46 -10.28 -4.96 0.55
C LEU A 46 -9.91 -5.58 1.89
N ILE A 47 -8.69 -5.40 2.35
CA ILE A 47 -8.22 -5.96 3.62
C ILE A 47 -8.09 -4.83 4.65
N GLU A 48 -8.53 -5.10 5.88
CA GLU A 48 -8.44 -4.15 6.98
C GLU A 48 -7.40 -4.55 8.02
N SER A 49 -6.99 -5.82 8.02
CA SER A 49 -6.08 -6.33 9.04
C SER A 49 -4.67 -5.80 8.93
N ALA A 50 -4.25 -5.42 7.73
CA ALA A 50 -2.89 -4.95 7.48
C ALA A 50 -2.91 -3.96 6.33
N THR A 51 -1.92 -3.08 6.28
CA THR A 51 -1.86 -2.05 5.25
C THR A 51 -0.41 -1.78 4.83
N PHE A 52 -0.26 -0.86 3.89
CA PHE A 52 1.05 -0.47 3.36
C PHE A 52 2.03 -0.16 4.48
N GLY A 53 3.21 -0.76 4.38
CA GLY A 53 4.30 -0.50 5.32
C GLY A 53 4.30 -1.38 6.56
N ASP A 54 3.21 -2.12 6.80
CA ASP A 54 3.17 -3.04 7.94
C ASP A 54 4.09 -4.23 7.68
N THR A 55 4.70 -4.73 8.75
CA THR A 55 5.44 -5.99 8.70
C THR A 55 4.57 -7.08 9.31
N ILE A 56 4.38 -8.15 8.56
CA ILE A 56 3.53 -9.26 8.98
C ILE A 56 4.34 -10.53 9.10
N ILE A 57 3.83 -11.46 9.90
CA ILE A 57 4.34 -12.83 9.87
C ILE A 57 3.29 -13.67 9.16
N ALA A 58 3.75 -14.54 8.27
CA ALA A 58 2.86 -15.36 7.45
C ALA A 58 3.58 -16.65 7.10
N GLU A 59 2.80 -17.72 6.92
CA GLU A 59 3.35 -19.03 6.58
C GLU A 59 3.15 -19.32 5.10
N MET A 60 4.19 -19.82 4.45
CA MET A 60 4.07 -20.23 3.06
C MET A 60 3.24 -21.49 2.97
N GLU A 61 2.17 -21.45 2.18
CA GLU A 61 1.30 -22.60 1.96
C GLU A 61 1.73 -23.34 0.69
N SER A 62 2.08 -22.59 -0.33
CA SER A 62 2.56 -23.12 -1.60
C SER A 62 3.35 -22.02 -2.27
N PRO A 63 4.12 -22.32 -3.33
CA PRO A 63 4.85 -21.26 -4.02
C PRO A 63 3.89 -20.15 -4.48
N GLY A 64 4.19 -18.92 -4.06
CA GLY A 64 3.37 -17.77 -4.43
C GLY A 64 2.19 -17.51 -3.52
N GLN A 65 1.95 -18.36 -2.52
CA GLN A 65 0.83 -18.15 -1.62
C GLN A 65 1.24 -18.28 -0.16
N ILE A 66 0.87 -17.28 0.65
CA ILE A 66 1.17 -17.27 2.08
C ILE A 66 -0.13 -17.03 2.86
N ASN A 67 -0.14 -17.53 4.10
CA ASN A 67 -1.26 -17.35 5.01
C ASN A 67 -0.87 -16.35 6.09
N PHE A 68 -1.60 -15.25 6.15
CA PHE A 68 -1.37 -14.20 7.14
C PHE A 68 -1.63 -14.71 8.56
N ILE A 69 -0.72 -14.43 9.46
CA ILE A 69 -0.88 -14.79 10.87
C ILE A 69 -1.19 -13.53 11.69
N LYS A 70 -0.30 -12.52 11.63
CA LYS A 70 -0.55 -11.28 12.36
C LYS A 70 0.42 -10.21 11.90
N VAL A 71 0.10 -8.97 12.25
CA VAL A 71 1.01 -7.85 12.07
C VAL A 71 1.96 -7.85 13.27
N VAL A 72 3.27 -7.86 13.00
CA VAL A 72 4.26 -7.81 14.06
C VAL A 72 4.81 -6.40 14.28
N GLN A 73 4.70 -5.54 13.25
CA GLN A 73 5.10 -4.15 13.39
C GLN A 73 4.23 -3.29 12.51
N ARG A 74 3.51 -2.34 13.11
CA ARG A 74 2.68 -1.40 12.37
C ARG A 74 3.55 -0.36 11.68
N SER A 75 3.09 0.07 10.52
CA SER A 75 3.78 1.08 9.76
C SER A 75 3.67 2.46 10.44
N GLU A 76 4.61 3.35 10.11
CA GLU A 76 4.57 4.74 10.60
C GLU A 76 3.68 5.61 9.72
N TYR A 77 3.16 5.07 8.63
CA TYR A 77 2.36 5.83 7.69
C TYR A 77 0.91 5.88 8.14
N HIS A 78 0.23 6.97 7.80
CA HIS A 78 -1.20 7.11 8.06
C HIS A 78 -1.95 6.83 6.76
N GLU A 79 -3.07 6.17 6.86
CA GLU A 79 -3.86 5.85 5.68
C GLU A 79 -4.93 6.92 5.48
N ILE A 80 -4.96 7.52 4.28
CA ILE A 80 -6.03 8.41 3.87
C ILE A 80 -6.70 7.75 2.69
N ALA A 81 -8.01 7.52 2.79
CA ALA A 81 -8.75 6.82 1.75
C ALA A 81 -9.97 7.65 1.34
N ARG A 82 -10.22 7.71 0.03
CA ARG A 82 -11.38 8.44 -0.51
C ARG A 82 -11.88 7.74 -1.76
N LEU A 83 -13.20 7.69 -1.90
CA LEU A 83 -13.80 7.21 -3.14
C LEU A 83 -13.90 8.41 -4.09
N LEU A 84 -13.31 8.30 -5.27
CA LEU A 84 -13.23 9.41 -6.22
C LEU A 84 -14.06 9.11 -7.46
N GLU A 85 -14.64 10.16 -8.03
CA GLU A 85 -15.34 10.03 -9.29
C GLU A 85 -14.35 9.89 -10.44
N GLU A 86 -14.75 9.15 -11.46
CA GLU A 86 -13.90 8.92 -12.63
C GLU A 86 -13.44 10.22 -13.26
N SER A 87 -14.34 11.21 -13.35
CA SER A 87 -14.00 12.49 -13.95
C SER A 87 -12.86 13.19 -13.21
N LEU A 88 -12.82 13.05 -11.89
CA LEU A 88 -11.74 13.63 -11.11
C LEU A 88 -10.43 12.88 -11.35
N ILE A 89 -10.49 11.55 -11.35
CA ILE A 89 -9.31 10.72 -11.57
C ILE A 89 -8.67 11.04 -12.91
N GLU A 90 -9.48 11.31 -13.93
CA GLU A 90 -9.00 11.60 -15.27
C GLU A 90 -8.60 13.07 -15.46
N SER A 91 -8.85 13.90 -14.46
CA SER A 91 -8.58 15.33 -14.61
C SER A 91 -7.08 15.61 -14.56
N GLN A 92 -6.69 16.69 -15.25
CA GLN A 92 -5.30 17.13 -15.25
C GLN A 92 -4.89 17.58 -13.84
N GLU A 93 -5.81 18.20 -13.12
CA GLU A 93 -5.54 18.70 -11.78
C GLU A 93 -5.22 17.57 -10.82
N PHE A 94 -5.99 16.49 -10.88
CA PHE A 94 -5.73 15.36 -10.00
C PHE A 94 -4.43 14.67 -10.36
N ASN A 95 -4.15 14.51 -11.63
CA ASN A 95 -2.91 13.88 -12.06
C ASN A 95 -1.68 14.71 -11.68
N GLN A 96 -1.83 16.03 -11.70
CA GLN A 96 -0.78 16.91 -11.22
C GLN A 96 -0.59 16.75 -9.71
N TYR A 97 -1.69 16.57 -8.99
CA TYR A 97 -1.65 16.33 -7.56
C TYR A 97 -0.89 15.05 -7.23
N LEU A 98 -1.12 13.98 -8.00
CA LEU A 98 -0.41 12.73 -7.79
C LEU A 98 1.10 12.91 -7.94
N LYS A 99 1.53 13.71 -8.91
CA LYS A 99 2.96 13.98 -9.08
C LYS A 99 3.53 14.70 -7.87
N THR A 100 2.74 15.60 -7.29
CA THR A 100 3.15 16.30 -6.08
C THR A 100 3.36 15.31 -4.93
N LEU A 101 2.48 14.33 -4.80
CA LEU A 101 2.63 13.30 -3.77
C LEU A 101 3.92 12.49 -4.00
N GLU A 102 4.18 12.14 -5.24
CA GLU A 102 5.38 11.37 -5.57
C GLU A 102 6.65 12.15 -5.25
N GLU A 103 6.63 13.45 -5.52
CA GLU A 103 7.78 14.31 -5.23
C GLU A 103 8.05 14.39 -3.73
N LYS A 104 7.01 14.24 -2.93
CA LYS A 104 7.15 14.23 -1.47
C LYS A 104 7.47 12.85 -0.93
N GLY A 105 7.57 11.84 -1.80
CA GLY A 105 7.84 10.49 -1.39
C GLY A 105 6.65 9.79 -0.75
N ILE A 106 5.44 10.24 -1.04
CA ILE A 106 4.22 9.67 -0.48
C ILE A 106 3.67 8.63 -1.44
N TYR A 107 3.51 7.39 -0.96
CA TYR A 107 2.96 6.31 -1.75
C TYR A 107 1.43 6.48 -1.90
N TRP A 108 0.93 6.21 -3.09
CA TRP A 108 -0.51 6.23 -3.36
C TRP A 108 -0.89 5.08 -4.28
N GLN A 109 -2.15 4.68 -4.24
CA GLN A 109 -2.68 3.68 -5.17
C GLN A 109 -4.18 3.92 -5.36
N ILE A 110 -4.72 3.45 -6.48
CA ILE A 110 -6.13 3.53 -6.78
C ILE A 110 -6.63 2.12 -7.09
N ASP A 111 -7.64 1.68 -6.36
CA ASP A 111 -8.22 0.35 -6.51
C ASP A 111 -9.67 0.45 -6.97
N PHE A 112 -10.12 -0.59 -7.66
CA PHE A 112 -11.53 -0.76 -8.00
C PHE A 112 -12.18 0.47 -8.63
N GLY A 113 -11.46 1.07 -9.56
CA GLY A 113 -12.02 2.15 -10.35
C GLY A 113 -12.20 3.49 -9.67
N GLY A 114 -11.84 3.60 -8.40
CA GLY A 114 -12.02 4.90 -7.77
C GLY A 114 -11.62 5.01 -6.32
N MET A 115 -11.25 3.92 -5.68
CA MET A 115 -10.84 4.02 -4.28
C MET A 115 -9.37 4.45 -4.21
N PHE A 116 -9.19 5.69 -3.84
CA PHE A 116 -7.86 6.29 -3.73
C PHE A 116 -7.32 6.16 -2.32
N PHE A 117 -6.10 5.67 -2.21
CA PHE A 117 -5.38 5.58 -0.94
C PHE A 117 -4.08 6.33 -1.05
N CYS A 118 -3.69 7.06 0.00
CA CYS A 118 -2.33 7.55 0.10
C CYS A 118 -1.85 7.42 1.54
N PHE A 119 -0.53 7.37 1.71
CA PHE A 119 0.07 6.97 2.98
C PHE A 119 1.15 7.96 3.41
N PRO A 120 0.76 9.15 3.88
CA PRO A 120 1.73 10.14 4.34
C PRO A 120 2.24 9.81 5.75
N ARG A 121 3.36 10.39 6.11
CA ARG A 121 3.83 10.36 7.48
C ARG A 121 3.04 11.38 8.28
N GLY A 122 3.07 11.24 9.61
CA GLY A 122 2.24 12.06 10.48
C GLY A 122 2.34 13.55 10.24
N GLU A 123 3.53 14.07 9.98
CA GLU A 123 3.73 15.50 9.77
C GLU A 123 3.05 16.02 8.51
N ASP A 124 2.74 15.15 7.55
CA ASP A 124 2.11 15.56 6.29
C ASP A 124 0.61 15.32 6.24
N VAL A 125 0.04 14.67 7.26
CA VAL A 125 -1.36 14.23 7.20
C VAL A 125 -2.32 15.40 6.99
N GLU A 126 -2.18 16.47 7.78
CA GLU A 126 -3.13 17.58 7.69
C GLU A 126 -3.03 18.32 6.36
N ASP A 127 -1.82 18.51 5.85
CA ASP A 127 -1.63 19.14 4.55
C ASP A 127 -2.27 18.32 3.44
N ILE A 128 -2.09 17.01 3.49
CA ILE A 128 -2.64 16.13 2.47
C ILE A 128 -4.16 16.13 2.54
N LYS A 129 -4.74 16.05 3.75
CA LYS A 129 -6.18 16.10 3.89
C LYS A 129 -6.76 17.40 3.34
N SER A 130 -6.14 18.52 3.67
CA SER A 130 -6.61 19.82 3.20
C SER A 130 -6.53 19.94 1.69
N SER A 131 -5.41 19.55 1.09
CA SER A 131 -5.24 19.67 -0.35
C SER A 131 -6.20 18.74 -1.10
N LEU A 132 -6.42 17.54 -0.57
CA LEU A 132 -7.33 16.59 -1.20
C LEU A 132 -8.77 17.11 -1.13
N GLU A 133 -9.19 17.64 0.03
CA GLU A 133 -10.53 18.21 0.17
C GLU A 133 -10.74 19.35 -0.82
N SER A 134 -9.71 20.17 -1.06
CA SER A 134 -9.80 21.26 -2.03
C SER A 134 -10.11 20.74 -3.44
N LEU A 135 -9.57 19.59 -3.79
CA LEU A 135 -9.87 18.99 -5.08
C LEU A 135 -11.27 18.43 -5.13
N LEU A 136 -11.77 17.89 -4.01
CA LEU A 136 -13.06 17.22 -3.98
C LEU A 136 -14.25 18.17 -4.02
N ILE A 137 -14.10 19.38 -3.55
CA ILE A 137 -15.23 20.33 -3.45
C ILE A 137 -15.37 21.24 -4.65
N ARG A 138 -14.69 20.98 -5.75
CA ARG A 138 -14.81 21.83 -6.94
C ARG A 138 -15.97 21.49 -7.78
#